data_0daa71dfe701675caca0ea2db4b88c7b
#
_entry.id   0daa71dfe701675caca0ea2db4b88c7b
#
_cell.length_a   1.000
_cell.length_b   1.000
_cell.length_c   1.000
_cell.angle_alpha   90.00
_cell.angle_beta   90.00
_cell.angle_gamma   90.00
#
_symmetry.space_group_name_H-M   'P 1'
#
loop_
_entity.id
_entity.type
_entity.pdbx_description
1 polymer ?
#
loop_
_entity_poly.entity_id
_entity_poly.type
_entity_poly.pdbx_seq_one_letter_code
_entity_poly.pdbx_strand_id
1 'polypeptide(L)'
;MDKVKYPTGVENHGGTLRIWFNFKGKRVRENLGVPDTAKNRKIAGELRTSVCFAIRTGNFDYAAQFPDSPNLKAFGVNKKEITVKELEEKWLDLKRMEISANAFNRYESVARTMVPKIGGCRLVSTVTKEELLYIRKDLLTGYQNSTKNKVPARGRSVVTVNYYMTTIAGMFQFAADHGYLEANPFEVIKPLKRARAEPD
;
A
#
# COMPACT_ATOMS: atom_id res chain seq x y z
N MET A 1 -21.38 24.58 42.99
CA MET A 1 -20.62 23.41 42.48
C MET A 1 -19.65 23.94 41.44
N ASP A 2 -18.36 23.91 41.74
CA ASP A 2 -17.34 24.33 40.76
C ASP A 2 -17.36 23.41 39.57
N LYS A 3 -17.49 24.01 38.36
CA LYS A 3 -17.43 23.24 37.12
C LYS A 3 -16.04 22.59 36.97
N VAL A 4 -16.01 21.26 36.94
CA VAL A 4 -14.78 20.52 36.73
C VAL A 4 -14.13 20.97 35.42
N LYS A 5 -12.91 21.49 35.49
CA LYS A 5 -12.16 21.98 34.33
C LYS A 5 -11.36 20.86 33.70
N TYR A 6 -11.62 20.59 32.41
CA TYR A 6 -10.87 19.63 31.63
C TYR A 6 -9.79 20.33 30.79
N PRO A 7 -8.59 19.69 30.58
CA PRO A 7 -7.65 20.15 29.58
C PRO A 7 -8.27 20.15 28.18
N THR A 8 -7.72 20.97 27.29
CA THR A 8 -8.21 21.07 25.90
C THR A 8 -8.25 19.71 25.24
N GLY A 9 -9.42 19.31 24.72
CA GLY A 9 -9.60 18.05 24.00
C GLY A 9 -9.65 16.80 24.88
N VAL A 10 -9.80 16.97 26.17
CA VAL A 10 -10.11 15.90 27.14
C VAL A 10 -11.54 16.06 27.58
N GLU A 11 -12.28 14.96 27.64
CA GLU A 11 -13.68 14.95 28.08
C GLU A 11 -14.03 13.68 28.90
N ASN A 12 -15.03 13.78 29.77
CA ASN A 12 -15.59 12.61 30.42
C ASN A 12 -16.60 11.92 29.50
N HIS A 13 -16.54 10.59 29.45
CA HIS A 13 -17.47 9.75 28.73
C HIS A 13 -17.84 8.53 29.56
N GLY A 14 -19.01 8.57 30.20
CA GLY A 14 -19.49 7.46 31.02
C GLY A 14 -18.59 7.12 32.21
N GLY A 15 -17.98 8.11 32.86
CA GLY A 15 -17.09 7.91 34.01
C GLY A 15 -15.63 7.65 33.65
N THR A 16 -15.31 7.47 32.35
CA THR A 16 -13.95 7.33 31.86
C THR A 16 -13.52 8.56 31.04
N LEU A 17 -12.20 8.76 30.92
CA LEU A 17 -11.67 9.84 30.10
C LEU A 17 -11.51 9.41 28.66
N ARG A 18 -11.84 10.33 27.75
CA ARG A 18 -11.49 10.22 26.35
C ARG A 18 -10.81 11.50 25.87
N ILE A 19 -9.96 11.36 24.86
CA ILE A 19 -9.34 12.48 24.17
C ILE A 19 -9.92 12.62 22.75
N TRP A 20 -9.89 13.84 22.22
CA TRP A 20 -10.20 14.06 20.82
C TRP A 20 -9.11 14.91 20.15
N PHE A 21 -8.86 14.61 18.88
CA PHE A 21 -7.91 15.30 18.02
C PHE A 21 -8.33 15.20 16.56
N ASN A 22 -7.77 16.03 15.69
CA ASN A 22 -8.00 15.94 14.26
C ASN A 22 -6.92 15.10 13.60
N PHE A 23 -7.32 14.08 12.83
CA PHE A 23 -6.42 13.21 12.07
C PHE A 23 -7.00 12.92 10.69
N LYS A 24 -6.21 13.10 9.63
CA LYS A 24 -6.64 12.93 8.22
C LYS A 24 -7.96 13.66 7.90
N GLY A 25 -8.08 14.92 8.37
CA GLY A 25 -9.26 15.77 8.12
C GLY A 25 -10.51 15.44 8.94
N LYS A 26 -10.46 14.45 9.82
CA LYS A 26 -11.59 14.02 10.65
C LYS A 26 -11.30 14.24 12.14
N ARG A 27 -12.36 14.56 12.91
CA ARG A 27 -12.27 14.57 14.37
C ARG A 27 -12.38 13.14 14.89
N VAL A 28 -11.33 12.68 15.54
CA VAL A 28 -11.22 11.35 16.14
C VAL A 28 -11.39 11.46 17.64
N ARG A 29 -12.04 10.48 18.26
CA ARG A 29 -12.21 10.36 19.72
C ARG A 29 -11.73 8.99 20.16
N GLU A 30 -10.82 8.97 21.16
CA GLU A 30 -10.27 7.75 21.73
C GLU A 30 -10.56 7.67 23.21
N ASN A 31 -11.16 6.57 23.64
CA ASN A 31 -11.39 6.27 25.04
C ASN A 31 -10.09 5.72 25.64
N LEU A 32 -9.65 6.32 26.76
CA LEU A 32 -8.42 5.92 27.43
C LEU A 32 -8.61 4.78 28.45
N GLY A 33 -9.88 4.39 28.72
CA GLY A 33 -10.20 3.35 29.68
C GLY A 33 -9.87 3.70 31.15
N VAL A 34 -9.45 4.94 31.43
CA VAL A 34 -9.07 5.38 32.78
C VAL A 34 -10.20 6.21 33.43
N PRO A 35 -10.41 6.08 34.76
CA PRO A 35 -11.45 6.82 35.47
C PRO A 35 -11.14 8.32 35.47
N ASP A 36 -12.22 9.13 35.57
CA ASP A 36 -12.14 10.58 35.59
C ASP A 36 -11.69 11.11 36.96
N THR A 37 -10.38 11.24 37.14
CA THR A 37 -9.73 11.83 38.30
C THR A 37 -8.88 13.04 37.89
N ALA A 38 -8.59 13.96 38.83
CA ALA A 38 -7.76 15.14 38.55
C ALA A 38 -6.38 14.75 37.98
N LYS A 39 -5.77 13.69 38.52
CA LYS A 39 -4.48 13.15 38.05
C LYS A 39 -4.59 12.64 36.60
N ASN A 40 -5.62 11.82 36.31
CA ASN A 40 -5.80 11.24 35.00
C ASN A 40 -6.17 12.29 33.95
N ARG A 41 -6.91 13.36 34.31
CA ARG A 41 -7.18 14.49 33.40
C ARG A 41 -5.90 15.18 32.94
N LYS A 42 -4.94 15.37 33.85
CA LYS A 42 -3.62 15.96 33.49
C LYS A 42 -2.88 15.06 32.52
N ILE A 43 -2.76 13.76 32.82
CA ILE A 43 -2.09 12.78 31.97
C ILE A 43 -2.76 12.69 30.58
N ALA A 44 -4.09 12.68 30.53
CA ALA A 44 -4.84 12.69 29.27
C ALA A 44 -4.58 13.93 28.42
N GLY A 45 -4.42 15.11 29.07
CA GLY A 45 -4.03 16.34 28.39
C GLY A 45 -2.62 16.30 27.81
N GLU A 46 -1.66 15.73 28.53
CA GLU A 46 -0.28 15.54 28.10
C GLU A 46 -0.23 14.55 26.92
N LEU A 47 -0.91 13.41 27.01
CA LEU A 47 -1.04 12.43 25.93
C LEU A 47 -1.62 13.08 24.66
N ARG A 48 -2.72 13.81 24.78
CA ARG A 48 -3.30 14.52 23.63
C ARG A 48 -2.31 15.49 22.98
N THR A 49 -1.55 16.21 23.79
CA THR A 49 -0.53 17.17 23.30
C THR A 49 0.54 16.43 22.51
N SER A 50 1.03 15.30 23.02
CA SER A 50 1.98 14.43 22.34
C SER A 50 1.44 13.88 21.02
N VAL A 51 0.21 13.37 21.00
CA VAL A 51 -0.48 12.90 19.78
C VAL A 51 -0.58 14.02 18.74
N CYS A 52 -1.03 15.21 19.15
CA CYS A 52 -1.14 16.36 18.24
C CYS A 52 0.22 16.82 17.69
N PHE A 53 1.28 16.70 18.50
CA PHE A 53 2.65 16.99 18.05
C PHE A 53 3.14 15.95 17.05
N ALA A 54 2.97 14.66 17.33
CA ALA A 54 3.34 13.58 16.42
C ALA A 54 2.61 13.68 15.07
N ILE A 55 1.31 14.04 15.08
CA ILE A 55 0.54 14.29 13.86
C ILE A 55 1.15 15.44 13.04
N ARG A 56 1.51 16.56 13.69
CA ARG A 56 2.09 17.74 13.00
C ARG A 56 3.47 17.45 12.41
N THR A 57 4.26 16.61 13.06
CA THR A 57 5.61 16.22 12.60
C THR A 57 5.60 15.04 11.62
N GLY A 58 4.41 14.46 11.31
CA GLY A 58 4.30 13.31 10.41
C GLY A 58 4.72 11.96 11.02
N ASN A 59 5.04 11.92 12.31
CA ASN A 59 5.55 10.73 13.02
C ASN A 59 4.46 9.99 13.82
N PHE A 60 3.19 10.24 13.54
CA PHE A 60 2.10 9.64 14.28
C PHE A 60 1.71 8.26 13.73
N ASP A 61 1.94 7.23 14.52
CA ASP A 61 1.43 5.88 14.29
C ASP A 61 0.18 5.62 15.12
N TYR A 62 -0.97 5.58 14.42
CA TYR A 62 -2.26 5.38 15.06
C TYR A 62 -2.40 4.01 15.72
N ALA A 63 -1.93 2.95 15.04
CA ALA A 63 -2.04 1.58 15.54
C ALA A 63 -1.12 1.33 16.74
N ALA A 64 0.09 1.89 16.71
CA ALA A 64 0.99 1.82 17.84
C ALA A 64 0.49 2.60 19.06
N GLN A 65 -0.17 3.77 18.83
CA GLN A 65 -0.67 4.61 19.89
C GLN A 65 -2.00 4.13 20.50
N PHE A 66 -2.88 3.53 19.69
CA PHE A 66 -4.21 3.08 20.07
C PHE A 66 -4.51 1.68 19.53
N PRO A 67 -3.82 0.62 20.02
CA PRO A 67 -3.91 -0.74 19.47
C PRO A 67 -5.31 -1.36 19.59
N ASP A 68 -6.10 -0.95 20.56
CA ASP A 68 -7.45 -1.48 20.82
C ASP A 68 -8.56 -0.58 20.28
N SER A 69 -8.22 0.44 19.48
CA SER A 69 -9.20 1.39 18.98
C SER A 69 -10.14 0.77 17.95
N PRO A 70 -11.47 1.00 18.04
CA PRO A 70 -12.41 0.64 16.99
C PRO A 70 -12.16 1.40 15.68
N ASN A 71 -11.41 2.51 15.74
CA ASN A 71 -11.06 3.33 14.59
C ASN A 71 -9.83 2.77 13.81
N LEU A 72 -9.21 1.67 14.26
CA LEU A 72 -8.05 1.06 13.59
C LEU A 72 -8.34 0.73 12.11
N LYS A 73 -9.54 0.26 11.80
CA LYS A 73 -9.96 0.01 10.40
C LYS A 73 -9.90 1.26 9.52
N ALA A 74 -10.12 2.44 10.11
CA ALA A 74 -10.13 3.70 9.38
C ALA A 74 -8.77 4.43 9.40
N PHE A 75 -7.95 4.25 10.45
CA PHE A 75 -6.77 5.07 10.70
C PHE A 75 -5.51 4.28 11.04
N GLY A 76 -5.65 3.03 11.48
CA GLY A 76 -4.55 2.21 12.01
C GLY A 76 -3.63 1.60 10.95
N VAL A 77 -3.95 1.74 9.70
CA VAL A 77 -3.04 1.32 8.64
C VAL A 77 -2.04 2.44 8.42
N ASN A 78 -0.92 2.40 9.12
CA ASN A 78 0.31 2.93 8.55
C ASN A 78 0.57 2.04 7.33
N LYS A 79 0.27 2.56 6.14
CA LYS A 79 0.74 1.94 4.92
C LYS A 79 2.26 1.88 5.09
N LYS A 80 2.81 0.69 5.30
CA LYS A 80 4.25 0.50 5.24
C LYS A 80 4.63 0.89 3.82
N GLU A 81 5.12 2.10 3.66
CA GLU A 81 5.56 2.57 2.36
C GLU A 81 6.83 1.80 1.98
N ILE A 82 6.76 1.11 0.86
CA ILE A 82 7.90 0.43 0.27
C ILE A 82 8.02 0.83 -1.20
N THR A 83 9.22 0.77 -1.70
CA THR A 83 9.49 0.96 -3.13
C THR A 83 9.06 -0.27 -3.95
N VAL A 84 8.87 -0.07 -5.24
CA VAL A 84 8.55 -1.18 -6.17
C VAL A 84 9.68 -2.21 -6.18
N LYS A 85 10.93 -1.78 -5.99
CA LYS A 85 12.10 -2.67 -5.93
C LYS A 85 12.11 -3.51 -4.64
N GLU A 86 11.84 -2.92 -3.50
CA GLU A 86 11.71 -3.65 -2.22
C GLU A 86 10.53 -4.64 -2.24
N LEU A 87 9.42 -4.26 -2.91
CA LEU A 87 8.30 -5.17 -3.12
C LEU A 87 8.72 -6.38 -3.98
N GLU A 88 9.43 -6.14 -5.09
CA GLU A 88 9.96 -7.20 -5.96
C GLU A 88 10.80 -8.19 -5.15
N GLU A 89 11.76 -7.70 -4.37
CA GLU A 89 12.67 -8.52 -3.57
C GLU A 89 11.90 -9.41 -2.60
N LYS A 90 11.00 -8.83 -1.80
CA LYS A 90 10.18 -9.58 -0.83
C LYS A 90 9.29 -10.62 -1.51
N TRP A 91 8.67 -10.26 -2.64
CA TRP A 91 7.78 -11.15 -3.37
C TRP A 91 8.55 -12.30 -4.04
N LEU A 92 9.72 -12.03 -4.63
CA LEU A 92 10.56 -13.05 -5.24
C LEU A 92 11.14 -14.00 -4.19
N ASP A 93 11.53 -13.52 -3.01
CA ASP A 93 12.00 -14.37 -1.93
C ASP A 93 10.93 -15.38 -1.48
N LEU A 94 9.67 -14.92 -1.35
CA LEU A 94 8.57 -15.83 -1.07
C LEU A 94 8.35 -16.83 -2.21
N LYS A 95 8.32 -16.36 -3.46
CA LYS A 95 8.10 -17.22 -4.63
C LYS A 95 9.20 -18.28 -4.80
N ARG A 96 10.43 -17.99 -4.43
CA ARG A 96 11.53 -18.95 -4.46
C ARG A 96 11.27 -20.19 -3.59
N MET A 97 10.54 -20.03 -2.49
CA MET A 97 10.16 -21.13 -1.59
C MET A 97 8.90 -21.88 -2.05
N GLU A 98 8.01 -21.21 -2.79
CA GLU A 98 6.69 -21.74 -3.13
C GLU A 98 6.65 -22.51 -4.45
N ILE A 99 7.52 -22.18 -5.41
CA ILE A 99 7.42 -22.66 -6.80
C ILE A 99 8.71 -23.33 -7.28
N SER A 100 8.61 -24.12 -8.36
CA SER A 100 9.79 -24.78 -8.95
C SER A 100 10.79 -23.75 -9.52
N ALA A 101 12.07 -24.12 -9.60
CA ALA A 101 13.15 -23.27 -10.13
C ALA A 101 12.85 -22.75 -11.54
N ASN A 102 12.26 -23.57 -12.41
CA ASN A 102 11.91 -23.18 -13.78
C ASN A 102 10.78 -22.13 -13.79
N ALA A 103 9.79 -22.25 -12.90
CA ALA A 103 8.74 -21.26 -12.75
C ALA A 103 9.31 -19.97 -12.16
N PHE A 104 10.16 -20.06 -11.13
CA PHE A 104 10.82 -18.92 -10.51
C PHE A 104 11.61 -18.09 -11.55
N ASN A 105 12.44 -18.73 -12.38
CA ASN A 105 13.21 -18.04 -13.43
C ASN A 105 12.32 -17.23 -14.39
N ARG A 106 11.10 -17.71 -14.66
CA ARG A 106 10.12 -16.97 -15.49
C ARG A 106 9.59 -15.72 -14.74
N TYR A 107 9.26 -15.85 -13.47
CA TYR A 107 8.79 -14.74 -12.63
C TYR A 107 9.89 -13.67 -12.50
N GLU A 108 11.12 -14.07 -12.19
CA GLU A 108 12.27 -13.18 -12.12
C GLU A 108 12.53 -12.45 -13.45
N SER A 109 12.45 -13.14 -14.58
CA SER A 109 12.61 -12.53 -15.91
C SER A 109 11.54 -11.48 -16.21
N VAL A 110 10.29 -11.73 -15.79
CA VAL A 110 9.21 -10.74 -15.92
C VAL A 110 9.46 -9.54 -15.02
N ALA A 111 9.82 -9.75 -13.77
CA ALA A 111 10.11 -8.69 -12.81
C ALA A 111 11.28 -7.81 -13.31
N ARG A 112 12.36 -8.41 -13.76
CA ARG A 112 13.52 -7.71 -14.37
C ARG A 112 13.14 -6.81 -15.55
N THR A 113 12.09 -7.17 -16.29
CA THR A 113 11.60 -6.35 -17.41
C THR A 113 10.63 -5.26 -16.95
N MET A 114 9.75 -5.58 -16.01
CA MET A 114 8.62 -4.73 -15.63
C MET A 114 8.98 -3.71 -14.56
N VAL A 115 9.77 -4.08 -13.55
CA VAL A 115 10.12 -3.20 -12.44
C VAL A 115 10.82 -1.91 -12.89
N PRO A 116 11.81 -1.94 -13.82
CA PRO A 116 12.38 -0.70 -14.35
C PRO A 116 11.38 0.16 -15.13
N LYS A 117 10.40 -0.45 -15.83
CA LYS A 117 9.35 0.28 -16.56
C LYS A 117 8.35 0.95 -15.63
N ILE A 118 8.04 0.33 -14.49
CA ILE A 118 7.18 0.90 -13.44
C ILE A 118 7.94 1.99 -12.66
N GLY A 119 9.25 1.84 -12.51
CA GLY A 119 10.12 2.72 -11.72
C GLY A 119 10.45 2.09 -10.36
N GLY A 120 11.59 1.38 -10.28
CA GLY A 120 11.98 0.60 -9.10
C GLY A 120 12.11 1.41 -7.81
N CYS A 121 12.59 2.66 -7.90
CA CYS A 121 12.80 3.54 -6.74
C CYS A 121 11.55 4.27 -6.24
N ARG A 122 10.43 4.19 -6.97
CA ARG A 122 9.20 4.87 -6.56
C ARG A 122 8.39 4.05 -5.57
N LEU A 123 7.59 4.73 -4.76
CA LEU A 123 6.70 4.08 -3.80
C LEU A 123 5.59 3.29 -4.51
N VAL A 124 5.30 2.10 -4.01
CA VAL A 124 4.25 1.22 -4.56
C VAL A 124 2.89 1.91 -4.57
N SER A 125 2.60 2.71 -3.54
CA SER A 125 1.35 3.47 -3.39
C SER A 125 1.12 4.54 -4.47
N THR A 126 2.16 4.93 -5.21
CA THR A 126 2.08 5.96 -6.25
C THR A 126 1.85 5.39 -7.66
N VAL A 127 1.84 4.07 -7.81
CA VAL A 127 1.64 3.41 -9.12
C VAL A 127 0.17 3.47 -9.50
N THR A 128 -0.12 4.06 -10.66
CA THR A 128 -1.49 4.25 -11.14
C THR A 128 -1.88 3.26 -12.23
N LYS A 129 -3.19 3.02 -12.37
CA LYS A 129 -3.74 2.19 -13.45
C LYS A 129 -3.36 2.73 -14.84
N GLU A 130 -3.41 4.05 -15.01
CA GLU A 130 -3.10 4.72 -16.28
C GLU A 130 -1.68 4.41 -16.72
N GLU A 131 -0.71 4.49 -15.82
CA GLU A 131 0.69 4.15 -16.10
C GLU A 131 0.86 2.68 -16.47
N LEU A 132 0.17 1.77 -15.78
CA LEU A 132 0.19 0.34 -16.11
C LEU A 132 -0.40 0.06 -17.50
N LEU A 133 -1.44 0.79 -17.90
CA LEU A 133 -1.98 0.72 -19.26
C LEU A 133 -1.00 1.27 -20.31
N TYR A 134 -0.24 2.31 -19.96
CA TYR A 134 0.85 2.84 -20.81
C TYR A 134 1.97 1.81 -21.00
N ILE A 135 2.42 1.17 -19.92
CA ILE A 135 3.41 0.10 -19.96
C ILE A 135 2.91 -1.07 -20.81
N ARG A 136 1.62 -1.45 -20.66
CA ARG A 136 1.01 -2.49 -21.51
C ARG A 136 1.05 -2.12 -22.99
N LYS A 137 0.75 -0.87 -23.33
CA LYS A 137 0.82 -0.36 -24.71
C LYS A 137 2.25 -0.41 -25.22
N ASP A 138 3.24 0.03 -24.43
CA ASP A 138 4.66 -0.02 -24.78
C ASP A 138 5.15 -1.45 -25.04
N LEU A 139 4.72 -2.41 -24.21
CA LEU A 139 5.02 -3.83 -24.44
C LEU A 139 4.46 -4.37 -25.76
N LEU A 140 3.30 -3.88 -26.21
CA LEU A 140 2.66 -4.31 -27.46
C LEU A 140 3.24 -3.67 -28.71
N THR A 141 3.66 -2.41 -28.63
CA THR A 141 3.95 -1.60 -29.82
C THR A 141 5.33 -0.98 -29.82
N GLY A 142 5.96 -0.89 -28.64
CA GLY A 142 7.28 -0.28 -28.46
C GLY A 142 8.41 -1.21 -28.88
N TYR A 143 9.59 -0.64 -29.08
CA TYR A 143 10.80 -1.43 -29.32
C TYR A 143 11.22 -2.15 -28.04
N GLN A 144 11.41 -3.47 -28.15
CA GLN A 144 11.82 -4.31 -27.04
C GLN A 144 13.26 -4.78 -27.26
N ASN A 145 14.13 -4.53 -26.29
CA ASN A 145 15.49 -5.05 -26.33
C ASN A 145 15.45 -6.58 -26.23
N SER A 146 16.07 -7.24 -27.19
CA SER A 146 16.27 -8.69 -27.16
C SER A 146 17.74 -8.98 -26.95
N THR A 147 18.05 -9.77 -25.92
CA THR A 147 19.43 -10.25 -25.69
C THR A 147 19.91 -11.24 -26.75
N LYS A 148 18.99 -11.83 -27.52
CA LYS A 148 19.29 -12.83 -28.54
C LYS A 148 19.41 -12.26 -29.95
N ASN A 149 18.77 -11.15 -30.24
CA ASN A 149 18.77 -10.53 -31.57
C ASN A 149 19.42 -9.14 -31.50
N LYS A 150 20.38 -8.90 -32.43
CA LYS A 150 21.05 -7.60 -32.56
C LYS A 150 20.10 -6.48 -33.02
N VAL A 151 18.92 -6.84 -33.55
CA VAL A 151 17.87 -5.88 -33.95
C VAL A 151 16.73 -5.89 -32.94
N PRO A 152 16.35 -4.76 -32.38
CA PRO A 152 15.21 -4.67 -31.44
C PRO A 152 13.92 -5.13 -32.15
N ALA A 153 13.23 -6.11 -31.59
CA ALA A 153 11.92 -6.52 -32.08
C ALA A 153 10.85 -5.48 -31.67
N ARG A 154 9.94 -5.18 -32.59
CA ARG A 154 8.82 -4.27 -32.30
C ARG A 154 7.67 -5.05 -31.70
N GLY A 155 7.34 -4.68 -30.46
CA GLY A 155 6.22 -5.26 -29.73
C GLY A 155 6.43 -6.70 -29.24
N ARG A 156 5.64 -7.11 -28.29
CA ARG A 156 5.50 -8.49 -27.80
C ARG A 156 4.15 -9.05 -28.19
N SER A 157 4.02 -10.36 -28.29
CA SER A 157 2.73 -11.00 -28.54
C SER A 157 1.73 -10.71 -27.42
N VAL A 158 0.44 -10.67 -27.73
CA VAL A 158 -0.66 -10.51 -26.76
C VAL A 158 -0.55 -11.51 -25.61
N VAL A 159 -0.14 -12.76 -25.91
CA VAL A 159 0.04 -13.81 -24.90
C VAL A 159 1.13 -13.43 -23.91
N THR A 160 2.29 -12.97 -24.42
CA THR A 160 3.42 -12.55 -23.60
C THR A 160 3.05 -11.33 -22.75
N VAL A 161 2.36 -10.35 -23.34
CA VAL A 161 1.93 -9.14 -22.61
C VAL A 161 0.95 -9.51 -21.49
N ASN A 162 -0.06 -10.34 -21.78
CA ASN A 162 -0.98 -10.80 -20.74
C ASN A 162 -0.26 -11.56 -19.63
N TYR A 163 0.69 -12.42 -19.97
CA TYR A 163 1.50 -13.13 -18.97
C TYR A 163 2.28 -12.15 -18.08
N TYR A 164 2.91 -11.13 -18.65
CA TYR A 164 3.65 -10.12 -17.90
C TYR A 164 2.73 -9.33 -16.95
N MET A 165 1.58 -8.87 -17.47
CA MET A 165 0.61 -8.12 -16.67
C MET A 165 0.07 -8.97 -15.51
N THR A 166 -0.28 -10.24 -15.76
CA THR A 166 -0.80 -11.15 -14.72
C THR A 166 0.27 -11.47 -13.66
N THR A 167 1.52 -11.69 -14.09
CA THR A 167 2.63 -11.97 -13.14
C THR A 167 2.86 -10.79 -12.20
N ILE A 168 2.92 -9.56 -12.73
CA ILE A 168 3.10 -8.36 -11.91
C ILE A 168 1.85 -8.02 -11.10
N ALA A 169 0.66 -8.32 -11.61
CA ALA A 169 -0.56 -8.21 -10.81
C ALA A 169 -0.49 -9.07 -9.53
N GLY A 170 0.10 -10.27 -9.61
CA GLY A 170 0.37 -11.11 -8.44
C GLY A 170 1.34 -10.46 -7.43
N MET A 171 2.37 -9.74 -7.90
CA MET A 171 3.27 -8.98 -7.03
C MET A 171 2.54 -7.81 -6.32
N PHE A 172 1.66 -7.10 -7.03
CA PHE A 172 0.86 -6.02 -6.44
C PHE A 172 -0.27 -6.56 -5.54
N GLN A 173 -0.78 -7.78 -5.82
CA GLN A 173 -1.69 -8.45 -4.91
C GLN A 173 -1.01 -8.79 -3.58
N PHE A 174 0.21 -9.32 -3.60
CA PHE A 174 1.02 -9.51 -2.41
C PHE A 174 1.17 -8.19 -1.62
N ALA A 175 1.36 -7.05 -2.32
CA ALA A 175 1.42 -5.74 -1.65
C ALA A 175 0.11 -5.37 -0.94
N ALA A 176 -1.05 -5.65 -1.56
CA ALA A 176 -2.35 -5.42 -0.95
C ALA A 176 -2.60 -6.35 0.24
N ASP A 177 -2.29 -7.64 0.11
CA ASP A 177 -2.47 -8.65 1.17
C ASP A 177 -1.62 -8.35 2.42
N HIS A 178 -0.46 -7.70 2.24
CA HIS A 178 0.46 -7.33 3.32
C HIS A 178 0.32 -5.88 3.81
N GLY A 179 -0.71 -5.15 3.34
CA GLY A 179 -1.04 -3.80 3.80
C GLY A 179 -0.13 -2.69 3.26
N TYR A 180 0.67 -2.95 2.22
CA TYR A 180 1.44 -1.92 1.50
C TYR A 180 0.56 -1.10 0.54
N LEU A 181 -0.58 -1.66 0.12
CA LEU A 181 -1.61 -1.03 -0.71
C LEU A 181 -3.00 -1.23 -0.11
N GLU A 182 -3.92 -0.33 -0.42
CA GLU A 182 -5.35 -0.51 -0.09
C GLU A 182 -6.03 -1.47 -1.07
N ALA A 183 -5.65 -1.41 -2.34
CA ALA A 183 -6.20 -2.24 -3.42
C ALA A 183 -5.15 -2.42 -4.52
N ASN A 184 -5.25 -3.54 -5.23
CA ASN A 184 -4.36 -3.84 -6.33
C ASN A 184 -4.76 -3.02 -7.58
N PRO A 185 -3.90 -2.15 -8.13
CA PRO A 185 -4.23 -1.33 -9.30
C PRO A 185 -4.45 -2.15 -10.59
N PHE A 186 -4.10 -3.44 -10.58
CA PHE A 186 -4.31 -4.35 -11.71
C PHE A 186 -5.72 -4.98 -11.74
N GLU A 187 -6.49 -5.00 -10.65
CA GLU A 187 -7.81 -5.66 -10.58
C GLU A 187 -8.76 -5.24 -11.70
N VAL A 188 -8.72 -3.97 -12.08
CA VAL A 188 -9.56 -3.39 -13.12
C VAL A 188 -8.97 -3.48 -14.53
N ILE A 189 -7.79 -4.11 -14.69
CA ILE A 189 -7.12 -4.26 -15.99
C ILE A 189 -7.46 -5.63 -16.59
N LYS A 190 -8.41 -5.63 -17.52
CA LYS A 190 -8.81 -6.88 -18.21
C LYS A 190 -7.70 -7.34 -19.16
N PRO A 191 -7.50 -8.68 -19.29
CA PRO A 191 -6.60 -9.24 -20.30
C PRO A 191 -7.00 -8.84 -21.72
N LEU A 192 -6.00 -8.72 -22.58
CA LEU A 192 -6.22 -8.46 -24.00
C LEU A 192 -6.78 -9.71 -24.70
N LYS A 193 -7.77 -9.51 -25.56
CA LYS A 193 -8.31 -10.59 -26.40
C LYS A 193 -7.29 -10.94 -27.49
N ARG A 194 -7.12 -12.24 -27.74
CA ARG A 194 -6.38 -12.70 -28.94
C ARG A 194 -7.21 -12.42 -30.18
N ALA A 195 -6.60 -11.91 -31.23
CA ALA A 195 -7.22 -11.99 -32.55
C ALA A 195 -7.47 -13.48 -32.89
N ARG A 196 -8.66 -13.84 -33.31
CA ARG A 196 -8.89 -15.16 -33.91
C ARG A 196 -8.08 -15.20 -35.22
N ALA A 197 -7.27 -16.25 -35.41
CA ALA A 197 -6.79 -16.54 -36.74
C ALA A 197 -8.02 -16.74 -37.63
N GLU A 198 -8.11 -16.03 -38.74
CA GLU A 198 -9.08 -16.37 -39.75
C GLU A 198 -8.75 -17.79 -40.26
N PRO A 199 -9.71 -18.70 -40.35
CA PRO A 199 -9.47 -20.00 -40.98
C PRO A 199 -9.20 -19.75 -42.46
N ASP A 200 -8.07 -20.31 -42.97
CA ASP A 200 -7.74 -20.36 -44.36
C ASP A 200 -8.81 -21.11 -45.13
#